data_6e196fadf832a27ee8c57be5e841ac7d
#
_entry.id   6e196fadf832a27ee8c57be5e841ac7d
#
_cell.length_a   1.000
_cell.length_b   1.000
_cell.length_c   1.000
_cell.angle_alpha   90.00
_cell.angle_beta   90.00
_cell.angle_gamma   90.00
#
_symmetry.space_group_name_H-M   'P 1'
#
loop_
_entity.id
_entity.type
_entity.pdbx_description
1 polymer ?
#
loop_
_entity_poly.entity_id
_entity_poly.type
_entity_poly.pdbx_seq_one_letter_code
_entity_poly.pdbx_strand_id
1 'polypeptide(L)'
;KGQARGFERALRNYVAWCQSGQSCPLSGDVDAGVQQIGDIFTSANQSPVPSSDPNRPVTGEDMKRIVGFMLYFPESSWSAVSEALGQVINQHDASTFRAMADEIAAQPLANTGANIGINCLDYRVEGDMATWTAQSKELERVAPRFATVSEAGDLGCQAWGHAGTQPSKALHAKGAAPILVVGTTGDPATPYEWSVAL
;
A
#
# COMPACT_ATOMS: atom_id res chain seq x y z
N LYS A 1 -0.61 10.48 4.79
CA LYS A 1 -1.39 10.92 3.60
C LYS A 1 -0.59 10.88 2.30
N GLY A 2 0.66 11.33 2.27
CA GLY A 2 1.49 11.33 1.05
C GLY A 2 1.64 9.94 0.45
N GLN A 3 2.07 8.96 1.23
CA GLN A 3 2.21 7.57 0.79
C GLN A 3 0.87 6.97 0.33
N ALA A 4 -0.21 7.16 1.08
CA ALA A 4 -1.51 6.65 0.70
C ALA A 4 -1.93 7.14 -0.71
N ARG A 5 -1.74 8.43 -1.00
CA ARG A 5 -1.94 8.97 -2.36
C ARG A 5 -0.95 8.38 -3.38
N GLY A 6 0.28 8.10 -2.95
CA GLY A 6 1.28 7.43 -3.78
C GLY A 6 0.81 6.05 -4.23
N PHE A 7 0.26 5.26 -3.31
CA PHE A 7 -0.30 3.94 -3.64
C PHE A 7 -1.52 4.02 -4.57
N GLU A 8 -2.44 4.97 -4.35
CA GLU A 8 -3.57 5.18 -5.27
C GLU A 8 -3.08 5.54 -6.69
N ARG A 9 -2.06 6.39 -6.80
CA ARG A 9 -1.44 6.73 -8.08
C ARG A 9 -0.76 5.53 -8.72
N ALA A 10 0.00 4.75 -7.94
CA ALA A 10 0.65 3.54 -8.44
C ALA A 10 -0.36 2.49 -8.92
N LEU A 11 -1.51 2.35 -8.24
CA LEU A 11 -2.60 1.51 -8.71
C LEU A 11 -3.14 1.96 -10.06
N ARG A 12 -3.34 3.27 -10.25
CA ARG A 12 -3.76 3.83 -11.55
C ARG A 12 -2.73 3.55 -12.65
N ASN A 13 -1.44 3.68 -12.33
CA ASN A 13 -0.37 3.35 -13.28
C ASN A 13 -0.39 1.86 -13.65
N TYR A 14 -0.58 0.97 -12.66
CA TYR A 14 -0.77 -0.45 -12.89
C TYR A 14 -1.97 -0.73 -13.83
N VAL A 15 -3.12 -0.13 -13.57
CA VAL A 15 -4.32 -0.32 -14.39
C VAL A 15 -4.07 0.17 -15.82
N ALA A 16 -3.47 1.34 -16.00
CA ALA A 16 -3.13 1.87 -17.32
C ALA A 16 -2.16 0.94 -18.08
N TRP A 17 -1.13 0.44 -17.38
CA TRP A 17 -0.20 -0.54 -17.94
C TRP A 17 -0.92 -1.84 -18.33
N CYS A 18 -1.75 -2.39 -17.45
CA CYS A 18 -2.51 -3.60 -17.72
C CYS A 18 -3.38 -3.44 -18.97
N GLN A 19 -4.16 -2.37 -19.04
CA GLN A 19 -5.09 -2.09 -20.15
C GLN A 19 -4.38 -1.77 -21.48
N SER A 20 -3.11 -1.40 -21.46
CA SER A 20 -2.30 -1.27 -22.67
C SER A 20 -1.86 -2.62 -23.24
N GLY A 21 -1.96 -3.70 -22.46
CA GLY A 21 -1.60 -5.08 -22.85
C GLY A 21 -2.80 -5.89 -23.34
N GLN A 22 -2.52 -7.08 -23.91
CA GLN A 22 -3.57 -7.95 -24.47
C GLN A 22 -4.26 -8.86 -23.45
N SER A 23 -3.73 -9.01 -22.25
CA SER A 23 -4.17 -9.99 -21.25
C SER A 23 -4.67 -9.34 -19.96
N CYS A 24 -5.11 -8.08 -20.01
CA CYS A 24 -5.66 -7.40 -18.86
C CYS A 24 -7.05 -7.96 -18.52
N PRO A 25 -7.30 -8.40 -17.28
CA PRO A 25 -8.62 -8.87 -16.88
C PRO A 25 -9.60 -7.73 -16.58
N LEU A 26 -9.11 -6.49 -16.55
CA LEU A 26 -9.90 -5.30 -16.26
C LEU A 26 -10.46 -4.69 -17.55
N SER A 27 -11.67 -4.15 -17.49
CA SER A 27 -12.37 -3.58 -18.63
C SER A 27 -12.64 -2.08 -18.43
N GLY A 28 -13.00 -1.40 -19.54
CA GLY A 28 -13.28 0.03 -19.54
C GLY A 28 -12.01 0.90 -19.59
N ASP A 29 -12.11 2.09 -19.07
CA ASP A 29 -10.97 3.01 -18.91
C ASP A 29 -10.24 2.78 -17.57
N VAL A 30 -9.21 3.59 -17.30
CA VAL A 30 -8.39 3.48 -16.08
C VAL A 30 -9.26 3.67 -14.82
N ASP A 31 -10.21 4.58 -14.84
CA ASP A 31 -11.10 4.82 -13.69
C ASP A 31 -12.00 3.62 -13.44
N ALA A 32 -12.56 3.04 -14.49
CA ALA A 32 -13.36 1.81 -14.41
C ALA A 32 -12.55 0.63 -13.88
N GLY A 33 -11.33 0.43 -14.37
CA GLY A 33 -10.44 -0.63 -13.90
C GLY A 33 -10.04 -0.49 -12.43
N VAL A 34 -9.73 0.72 -12.00
CA VAL A 34 -9.45 1.03 -10.58
C VAL A 34 -10.68 0.78 -9.70
N GLN A 35 -11.89 1.13 -10.19
CA GLN A 35 -13.12 0.85 -9.48
C GLN A 35 -13.38 -0.65 -9.36
N GLN A 36 -13.20 -1.42 -10.44
CA GLN A 36 -13.35 -2.88 -10.43
C GLN A 36 -12.44 -3.55 -9.38
N ILE A 37 -11.19 -3.10 -9.26
CA ILE A 37 -10.28 -3.61 -8.19
C ILE A 37 -10.85 -3.28 -6.80
N GLY A 38 -11.35 -2.07 -6.59
CA GLY A 38 -11.98 -1.69 -5.32
C GLY A 38 -13.22 -2.54 -4.99
N ASP A 39 -14.04 -2.85 -5.99
CA ASP A 39 -15.23 -3.69 -5.84
C ASP A 39 -14.85 -5.15 -5.54
N ILE A 40 -13.79 -5.67 -6.17
CA ILE A 40 -13.22 -6.99 -5.85
C ILE A 40 -12.79 -7.05 -4.38
N PHE A 41 -12.04 -6.07 -3.90
CA PHE A 41 -11.61 -6.02 -2.51
C PHE A 41 -12.81 -5.97 -1.56
N THR A 42 -13.80 -5.14 -1.86
CA THR A 42 -15.01 -5.02 -1.04
C THR A 42 -15.80 -6.31 -0.99
N SER A 43 -16.01 -6.94 -2.14
CA SER A 43 -16.73 -8.22 -2.27
C SER A 43 -16.00 -9.35 -1.53
N ALA A 44 -14.67 -9.43 -1.68
CA ALA A 44 -13.86 -10.44 -1.03
C ALA A 44 -13.76 -10.24 0.51
N ASN A 45 -13.96 -9.03 1.02
CA ASN A 45 -14.10 -8.80 2.46
C ASN A 45 -15.45 -9.29 3.00
N GLN A 46 -16.51 -9.21 2.22
CA GLN A 46 -17.83 -9.72 2.59
C GLN A 46 -17.93 -11.24 2.45
N SER A 47 -17.31 -11.78 1.41
CA SER A 47 -17.27 -13.21 1.10
C SER A 47 -15.87 -13.59 0.61
N PRO A 48 -15.00 -14.07 1.50
CA PRO A 48 -13.64 -14.44 1.14
C PRO A 48 -13.59 -15.44 -0.01
N VAL A 49 -12.69 -15.22 -0.96
CA VAL A 49 -12.60 -16.03 -2.17
C VAL A 49 -11.81 -17.32 -1.87
N PRO A 50 -12.31 -18.51 -2.29
CA PRO A 50 -11.59 -19.77 -2.12
C PRO A 50 -10.17 -19.73 -2.69
N SER A 51 -9.28 -20.55 -2.11
CA SER A 51 -7.93 -20.75 -2.61
C SER A 51 -7.59 -22.23 -2.68
N SER A 52 -6.37 -22.56 -3.13
CA SER A 52 -5.84 -23.92 -3.14
C SER A 52 -5.84 -24.59 -1.75
N ASP A 53 -5.82 -23.79 -0.67
CA ASP A 53 -6.03 -24.27 0.69
C ASP A 53 -7.45 -23.90 1.14
N PRO A 54 -8.37 -24.89 1.28
CA PRO A 54 -9.77 -24.62 1.63
C PRO A 54 -9.94 -23.99 3.02
N ASN A 55 -8.94 -24.09 3.90
CA ASN A 55 -8.96 -23.48 5.22
C ASN A 55 -8.39 -22.05 5.24
N ARG A 56 -7.89 -21.57 4.11
CA ARG A 56 -7.24 -20.27 3.99
C ARG A 56 -7.79 -19.48 2.79
N PRO A 57 -9.10 -19.17 2.77
CA PRO A 57 -9.65 -18.29 1.76
C PRO A 57 -8.98 -16.91 1.83
N VAL A 58 -9.05 -16.16 0.75
CA VAL A 58 -8.39 -14.85 0.64
C VAL A 58 -9.42 -13.75 0.81
N THR A 59 -9.18 -12.85 1.74
CA THR A 59 -9.99 -11.66 1.99
C THR A 59 -9.60 -10.50 1.07
N GLY A 60 -10.45 -9.50 0.96
CA GLY A 60 -10.11 -8.27 0.24
C GLY A 60 -8.94 -7.51 0.89
N GLU A 61 -8.78 -7.59 2.23
CA GLU A 61 -7.62 -7.00 2.91
C GLU A 61 -6.32 -7.75 2.56
N ASP A 62 -6.37 -9.07 2.41
CA ASP A 62 -5.21 -9.83 1.93
C ASP A 62 -4.83 -9.41 0.50
N MET A 63 -5.83 -9.35 -0.41
CA MET A 63 -5.61 -8.91 -1.79
C MET A 63 -5.04 -7.49 -1.84
N LYS A 64 -5.61 -6.57 -1.09
CA LYS A 64 -5.17 -5.17 -0.99
C LYS A 64 -3.70 -5.08 -0.56
N ARG A 65 -3.32 -5.84 0.47
CA ARG A 65 -1.95 -5.89 0.98
C ARG A 65 -0.98 -6.44 -0.05
N ILE A 66 -1.35 -7.51 -0.74
CA ILE A 66 -0.54 -8.13 -1.79
C ILE A 66 -0.37 -7.17 -2.97
N VAL A 67 -1.47 -6.60 -3.48
CA VAL A 67 -1.41 -5.63 -4.59
C VAL A 67 -0.56 -4.44 -4.18
N GLY A 68 -0.77 -3.87 -2.98
CA GLY A 68 0.05 -2.77 -2.45
C GLY A 68 1.54 -3.13 -2.42
N PHE A 69 1.89 -4.33 -1.96
CA PHE A 69 3.27 -4.81 -1.97
C PHE A 69 3.85 -4.91 -3.38
N MET A 70 3.08 -5.45 -4.33
CA MET A 70 3.53 -5.59 -5.72
C MET A 70 3.74 -4.26 -6.43
N LEU A 71 3.07 -3.19 -6.00
CA LEU A 71 3.27 -1.84 -6.55
C LEU A 71 4.64 -1.22 -6.23
N TYR A 72 5.42 -1.80 -5.30
CA TYR A 72 6.82 -1.41 -5.06
C TYR A 72 7.78 -1.92 -6.15
N PHE A 73 7.38 -2.91 -6.92
CA PHE A 73 8.23 -3.56 -7.91
C PHE A 73 8.01 -2.97 -9.31
N PRO A 74 8.98 -3.17 -10.24
CA PRO A 74 8.85 -2.69 -11.60
C PRO A 74 7.69 -3.37 -12.33
N GLU A 75 7.23 -2.75 -13.42
CA GLU A 75 6.11 -3.21 -14.26
C GLU A 75 6.23 -4.68 -14.71
N SER A 76 7.45 -5.20 -14.85
CA SER A 76 7.69 -6.62 -15.17
C SER A 76 7.08 -7.60 -14.17
N SER A 77 6.83 -7.15 -12.91
CA SER A 77 6.21 -7.96 -11.86
C SER A 77 4.68 -7.83 -11.83
N TRP A 78 4.10 -6.89 -12.56
CA TRP A 78 2.66 -6.60 -12.50
C TRP A 78 1.80 -7.62 -13.25
N SER A 79 2.39 -8.41 -14.13
CA SER A 79 1.70 -9.52 -14.80
C SER A 79 1.14 -10.55 -13.81
N ALA A 80 1.85 -10.81 -12.71
CA ALA A 80 1.38 -11.71 -11.66
C ALA A 80 0.11 -11.17 -10.95
N VAL A 81 0.01 -9.86 -10.77
CA VAL A 81 -1.20 -9.21 -10.25
C VAL A 81 -2.36 -9.36 -11.23
N SER A 82 -2.11 -9.18 -12.53
CA SER A 82 -3.13 -9.35 -13.57
C SER A 82 -3.63 -10.80 -13.65
N GLU A 83 -2.74 -11.77 -13.53
CA GLU A 83 -3.09 -13.19 -13.47
C GLU A 83 -3.97 -13.49 -12.24
N ALA A 84 -3.55 -13.04 -11.05
CA ALA A 84 -4.29 -13.25 -9.82
C ALA A 84 -5.69 -12.62 -9.85
N LEU A 85 -5.81 -11.38 -10.36
CA LEU A 85 -7.11 -10.72 -10.56
C LEU A 85 -7.95 -11.46 -11.58
N GLY A 86 -7.36 -11.94 -12.68
CA GLY A 86 -8.04 -12.71 -13.72
C GLY A 86 -8.62 -14.02 -13.19
N GLN A 87 -7.93 -14.73 -12.31
CA GLN A 87 -8.46 -15.91 -11.64
C GLN A 87 -9.65 -15.59 -10.73
N VAL A 88 -9.56 -14.52 -9.95
CA VAL A 88 -10.67 -14.09 -9.09
C VAL A 88 -11.90 -13.73 -9.95
N ILE A 89 -11.72 -12.96 -11.01
CA ILE A 89 -12.82 -12.49 -11.87
C ILE A 89 -13.49 -13.64 -12.64
N ASN A 90 -12.68 -14.51 -13.24
CA ASN A 90 -13.19 -15.49 -14.20
C ASN A 90 -13.49 -16.86 -13.59
N GLN A 91 -12.83 -17.21 -12.46
CA GLN A 91 -12.86 -18.56 -11.89
C GLN A 91 -13.35 -18.57 -10.44
N HIS A 92 -13.51 -17.40 -9.82
CA HIS A 92 -13.78 -17.25 -8.39
C HIS A 92 -12.75 -18.03 -7.53
N ASP A 93 -11.50 -17.96 -7.93
CA ASP A 93 -10.35 -18.62 -7.30
C ASP A 93 -9.26 -17.60 -6.98
N ALA A 94 -8.76 -17.62 -5.75
CA ALA A 94 -7.69 -16.75 -5.25
C ALA A 94 -6.39 -17.50 -4.95
N SER A 95 -6.17 -18.67 -5.58
CA SER A 95 -4.98 -19.49 -5.34
C SER A 95 -3.67 -18.76 -5.65
N THR A 96 -3.63 -17.96 -6.71
CA THR A 96 -2.44 -17.15 -7.02
C THR A 96 -2.22 -16.07 -5.97
N PHE A 97 -3.26 -15.38 -5.49
CA PHE A 97 -3.10 -14.46 -4.36
C PHE A 97 -2.62 -15.18 -3.09
N ARG A 98 -3.09 -16.40 -2.82
CA ARG A 98 -2.64 -17.18 -1.67
C ARG A 98 -1.15 -17.52 -1.78
N ALA A 99 -0.70 -17.97 -2.94
CA ALA A 99 0.71 -18.25 -3.20
C ALA A 99 1.59 -17.01 -3.02
N MET A 100 1.18 -15.87 -3.56
CA MET A 100 1.88 -14.59 -3.39
C MET A 100 1.95 -14.17 -1.90
N ALA A 101 0.87 -14.36 -1.14
CA ALA A 101 0.87 -14.06 0.29
C ALA A 101 1.86 -14.94 1.07
N ASP A 102 1.94 -16.22 0.71
CA ASP A 102 2.85 -17.17 1.36
C ASP A 102 4.32 -16.85 1.02
N GLU A 103 4.59 -16.45 -0.22
CA GLU A 103 5.92 -15.98 -0.63
C GLU A 103 6.34 -14.70 0.12
N ILE A 104 5.44 -13.74 0.24
CA ILE A 104 5.69 -12.51 1.02
C ILE A 104 5.95 -12.85 2.49
N ALA A 105 5.14 -13.75 3.08
CA ALA A 105 5.28 -14.16 4.46
C ALA A 105 6.57 -14.97 4.74
N ALA A 106 7.10 -15.66 3.75
CA ALA A 106 8.35 -16.40 3.85
C ALA A 106 9.59 -15.50 3.85
N GLN A 107 9.46 -14.23 3.49
CA GLN A 107 10.57 -13.31 3.53
C GLN A 107 10.99 -12.98 4.96
N PRO A 108 12.30 -12.89 5.25
CA PRO A 108 12.76 -12.60 6.61
C PRO A 108 12.21 -11.24 7.09
N LEU A 109 11.45 -11.27 8.17
CA LEU A 109 10.96 -10.07 8.87
C LEU A 109 12.06 -9.37 9.70
N ALA A 110 13.33 -9.64 9.41
CA ALA A 110 14.47 -9.24 10.21
C ALA A 110 14.50 -7.73 10.57
N ASN A 111 13.88 -6.89 9.77
CA ASN A 111 13.89 -5.45 9.97
C ASN A 111 12.57 -4.85 10.49
N THR A 112 11.50 -5.65 10.65
CA THR A 112 10.19 -5.11 11.02
C THR A 112 10.21 -4.45 12.40
N GLY A 113 10.79 -5.11 13.41
CA GLY A 113 10.89 -4.57 14.76
C GLY A 113 11.78 -3.33 14.81
N ALA A 114 12.93 -3.35 14.13
CA ALA A 114 13.82 -2.19 14.02
C ALA A 114 13.16 -1.02 13.30
N ASN A 115 12.44 -1.30 12.20
CA ASN A 115 11.72 -0.27 11.44
C ASN A 115 10.63 0.40 12.30
N ILE A 116 9.82 -0.38 13.02
CA ILE A 116 8.82 0.13 13.96
C ILE A 116 9.50 0.97 15.03
N GLY A 117 10.54 0.45 15.70
CA GLY A 117 11.24 1.16 16.76
C GLY A 117 11.83 2.49 16.30
N ILE A 118 12.49 2.52 15.15
CA ILE A 118 13.06 3.74 14.56
C ILE A 118 11.95 4.76 14.26
N ASN A 119 10.91 4.36 13.53
CA ASN A 119 9.83 5.28 13.18
C ASN A 119 9.10 5.82 14.42
N CYS A 120 8.84 4.98 15.43
CA CYS A 120 8.18 5.42 16.65
C CYS A 120 9.05 6.38 17.50
N LEU A 121 10.37 6.29 17.39
CA LEU A 121 11.29 7.21 18.08
C LEU A 121 11.54 8.50 17.28
N ASP A 122 11.53 8.42 15.95
CA ASP A 122 11.78 9.58 15.08
C ASP A 122 10.54 10.47 14.95
N TYR A 123 9.35 9.88 15.00
CA TYR A 123 8.09 10.62 14.87
C TYR A 123 7.30 10.54 16.18
N ARG A 124 7.05 11.71 16.78
CA ARG A 124 6.18 11.79 17.94
C ARG A 124 4.73 11.56 17.51
N VAL A 125 4.19 10.45 17.96
CA VAL A 125 2.80 10.08 17.70
C VAL A 125 1.97 10.43 18.93
N GLU A 126 1.07 11.38 18.78
CA GLU A 126 0.14 11.81 19.84
C GLU A 126 -1.28 11.85 19.28
N GLY A 127 -2.22 11.34 20.05
CA GLY A 127 -3.61 11.38 19.68
C GLY A 127 -4.49 10.55 20.62
N ASP A 128 -5.77 10.75 20.47
CA ASP A 128 -6.83 9.98 21.09
C ASP A 128 -7.68 9.29 20.00
N MET A 129 -8.68 8.52 20.40
CA MET A 129 -9.56 7.83 19.46
C MET A 129 -10.28 8.77 18.50
N ALA A 130 -10.59 10.00 18.93
CA ALA A 130 -11.22 10.99 18.04
C ALA A 130 -10.25 11.45 16.96
N THR A 131 -8.99 11.71 17.31
CA THR A 131 -7.90 12.06 16.40
C THR A 131 -7.66 10.94 15.38
N TRP A 132 -7.53 9.69 15.83
CA TRP A 132 -7.31 8.53 14.96
C TRP A 132 -8.49 8.31 14.01
N THR A 133 -9.71 8.41 14.52
CA THR A 133 -10.91 8.29 13.68
C THR A 133 -10.98 9.39 12.60
N ALA A 134 -10.61 10.62 12.94
CA ALA A 134 -10.58 11.71 11.97
C ALA A 134 -9.48 11.51 10.89
N GLN A 135 -8.33 11.00 11.30
CA GLN A 135 -7.24 10.68 10.38
C GLN A 135 -7.62 9.53 9.43
N SER A 136 -8.24 8.46 9.95
CA SER A 136 -8.74 7.34 9.16
C SER A 136 -9.71 7.81 8.07
N LYS A 137 -10.73 8.59 8.44
CA LYS A 137 -11.69 9.16 7.48
C LYS A 137 -11.01 10.01 6.40
N GLU A 138 -10.00 10.78 6.77
CA GLU A 138 -9.27 11.57 5.79
C GLU A 138 -8.39 10.69 4.90
N LEU A 139 -7.81 9.59 5.41
CA LEU A 139 -7.09 8.61 4.59
C LEU A 139 -8.04 7.93 3.61
N GLU A 140 -9.20 7.46 4.06
CA GLU A 140 -10.25 6.89 3.21
C GLU A 140 -10.68 7.84 2.09
N ARG A 141 -10.80 9.13 2.39
CA ARG A 141 -11.16 10.15 1.40
C ARG A 141 -10.09 10.34 0.32
N VAL A 142 -8.81 10.27 0.67
CA VAL A 142 -7.69 10.56 -0.26
C VAL A 142 -7.09 9.32 -0.89
N ALA A 143 -7.34 8.15 -0.30
CA ALA A 143 -6.81 6.86 -0.75
C ALA A 143 -7.80 5.73 -0.40
N PRO A 144 -8.96 5.68 -1.05
CA PRO A 144 -10.06 4.78 -0.65
C PRO A 144 -9.71 3.30 -0.74
N ARG A 145 -8.69 2.91 -1.51
CA ARG A 145 -8.26 1.51 -1.63
C ARG A 145 -7.13 1.16 -0.67
N PHE A 146 -6.29 2.14 -0.29
CA PHE A 146 -5.09 1.91 0.51
C PHE A 146 -5.06 2.64 1.86
N ALA A 147 -6.18 3.19 2.31
CA ALA A 147 -6.28 3.86 3.61
C ALA A 147 -5.78 2.96 4.73
N THR A 148 -6.31 1.75 4.84
CA THR A 148 -6.01 0.78 5.91
C THR A 148 -4.57 0.27 5.91
N VAL A 149 -3.89 0.27 4.76
CA VAL A 149 -2.46 -0.11 4.68
C VAL A 149 -1.56 0.89 5.41
N SER A 150 -2.04 2.13 5.57
CA SER A 150 -1.29 3.24 6.18
C SER A 150 -1.64 3.49 7.66
N GLU A 151 -2.71 2.89 8.20
CA GLU A 151 -3.27 3.24 9.50
C GLU A 151 -2.56 2.61 10.71
N ALA A 152 -1.91 1.47 10.53
CA ALA A 152 -1.44 0.66 11.66
C ALA A 152 -0.21 1.22 12.39
N GLY A 153 0.58 2.08 11.76
CA GLY A 153 1.85 2.55 12.30
C GLY A 153 1.69 3.41 13.56
N ASP A 154 0.81 4.36 13.53
CA ASP A 154 0.68 5.38 14.56
C ASP A 154 0.10 4.84 15.87
N LEU A 155 -0.94 4.02 15.80
CA LEU A 155 -1.50 3.34 16.97
C LEU A 155 -0.52 2.36 17.60
N GLY A 156 0.29 1.67 16.79
CA GLY A 156 1.34 0.78 17.26
C GLY A 156 2.40 1.53 18.06
N CYS A 157 2.82 2.70 17.61
CA CYS A 157 3.78 3.54 18.33
C CYS A 157 3.23 4.01 19.69
N GLN A 158 1.98 4.43 19.74
CA GLN A 158 1.36 4.85 20.99
C GLN A 158 1.21 3.67 21.98
N ALA A 159 0.82 2.50 21.49
CA ALA A 159 0.68 1.29 22.32
C ALA A 159 2.03 0.76 22.82
N TRP A 160 3.13 0.98 22.08
CA TRP A 160 4.47 0.59 22.49
C TRP A 160 4.97 1.36 23.70
N GLY A 161 4.44 2.58 23.92
CA GLY A 161 4.72 3.37 25.14
C GLY A 161 6.10 4.04 25.19
N HIS A 162 6.87 4.00 24.09
CA HIS A 162 8.14 4.71 23.96
C HIS A 162 8.00 5.84 22.94
N ALA A 163 7.90 7.06 23.41
CA ALA A 163 7.77 8.23 22.57
C ALA A 163 9.13 8.82 22.20
N GLY A 164 9.24 9.32 20.99
CA GLY A 164 10.38 10.14 20.58
C GLY A 164 10.51 11.39 21.47
N THR A 165 11.72 11.70 21.90
CA THR A 165 11.99 12.84 22.80
C THR A 165 12.19 14.15 22.06
N GLN A 166 12.44 14.09 20.76
CA GLN A 166 12.73 15.26 19.94
C GLN A 166 11.52 15.64 19.08
N PRO A 167 11.06 16.89 19.11
CA PRO A 167 10.05 17.34 18.18
C PRO A 167 10.61 17.40 16.75
N SER A 168 9.80 17.03 15.77
CA SER A 168 10.14 17.25 14.37
C SER A 168 10.36 18.75 14.12
N LYS A 169 11.50 19.10 13.52
CA LYS A 169 11.85 20.48 13.20
C LYS A 169 12.35 20.61 11.77
N ALA A 170 12.07 21.74 11.15
CA ALA A 170 12.65 22.06 9.87
C ALA A 170 14.19 22.13 9.98
N LEU A 171 14.87 21.48 9.06
CA LEU A 171 16.31 21.52 8.95
C LEU A 171 16.70 22.59 7.92
N HIS A 172 17.67 23.41 8.26
CA HIS A 172 18.21 24.45 7.39
C HIS A 172 19.71 24.25 7.26
N ALA A 173 20.13 23.80 6.10
CA ALA A 173 21.55 23.54 5.79
C ALA A 173 22.22 24.80 5.19
N LYS A 174 22.05 25.97 5.81
CA LYS A 174 22.62 27.22 5.32
C LYS A 174 24.14 27.12 5.21
N GLY A 175 24.69 27.36 4.02
CA GLY A 175 26.13 27.28 3.73
C GLY A 175 26.62 25.89 3.33
N ALA A 176 25.76 24.87 3.27
CA ALA A 176 26.10 23.58 2.68
C ALA A 176 26.35 23.70 1.16
N ALA A 177 27.20 22.83 0.64
CA ALA A 177 27.36 22.68 -0.80
C ALA A 177 26.03 22.19 -1.43
N PRO A 178 25.81 22.46 -2.74
CA PRO A 178 24.63 21.95 -3.45
C PRO A 178 24.51 20.41 -3.31
N ILE A 179 23.30 19.96 -3.04
CA ILE A 179 22.96 18.53 -2.93
C ILE A 179 22.08 18.16 -4.13
N LEU A 180 22.46 17.09 -4.83
CA LEU A 180 21.59 16.51 -5.86
C LEU A 180 20.53 15.64 -5.20
N VAL A 181 19.26 15.95 -5.43
CA VAL A 181 18.13 15.13 -5.00
C VAL A 181 17.54 14.42 -6.22
N VAL A 182 17.46 13.09 -6.14
CA VAL A 182 16.86 12.26 -7.20
C VAL A 182 15.58 11.62 -6.65
N GLY A 183 14.45 11.94 -7.26
CA GLY A 183 13.13 11.38 -6.92
C GLY A 183 12.61 10.52 -8.06
N THR A 184 12.06 9.35 -7.75
CA THR A 184 11.43 8.46 -8.71
C THR A 184 9.97 8.86 -8.94
N THR A 185 9.59 9.10 -10.19
CA THR A 185 8.19 9.33 -10.54
C THR A 185 7.40 8.03 -10.44
N GLY A 186 6.22 8.08 -9.81
CA GLY A 186 5.36 6.91 -9.64
C GLY A 186 5.67 6.05 -8.41
N ASP A 187 6.70 6.36 -7.64
CA ASP A 187 7.03 5.66 -6.39
C ASP A 187 5.87 5.78 -5.38
N PRO A 188 5.29 4.65 -4.91
CA PRO A 188 4.22 4.67 -3.92
C PRO A 188 4.72 4.98 -2.50
N ALA A 189 5.95 4.58 -2.16
CA ALA A 189 6.48 4.64 -0.80
C ALA A 189 7.09 6.01 -0.47
N THR A 190 7.90 6.53 -1.40
CA THR A 190 8.54 7.85 -1.29
C THR A 190 8.08 8.74 -2.46
N PRO A 191 6.84 9.26 -2.40
CA PRO A 191 6.27 10.03 -3.49
C PRO A 191 7.19 11.14 -3.99
N TYR A 192 7.28 11.30 -5.32
CA TYR A 192 8.16 12.28 -5.98
C TYR A 192 8.04 13.70 -5.40
N GLU A 193 6.84 14.07 -4.97
CA GLU A 193 6.57 15.37 -4.35
C GLU A 193 7.38 15.62 -3.08
N TRP A 194 7.81 14.57 -2.39
CA TRP A 194 8.69 14.68 -1.21
C TRP A 194 10.10 15.08 -1.62
N SER A 195 10.60 14.56 -2.73
CA SER A 195 11.90 14.96 -3.28
C SER A 195 11.90 16.42 -3.78
N VAL A 196 10.75 16.90 -4.29
CA VAL A 196 10.58 18.31 -4.70
C VAL A 196 10.49 19.24 -3.49
N ALA A 197 9.95 18.76 -2.37
CA ALA A 197 9.78 19.56 -1.14
C ALA A 197 11.04 19.62 -0.27
N LEU A 198 12.03 18.77 -0.50
CA LEU A 198 13.30 18.72 0.23
C LEU A 198 14.21 19.85 -0.21
#